data_c5f0b6f04828b2c33da8167503cfad97
#
_entry.id   c5f0b6f04828b2c33da8167503cfad97
#
_cell.length_a   1.000
_cell.length_b   1.000
_cell.length_c   1.000
_cell.angle_alpha   90.00
_cell.angle_beta   90.00
_cell.angle_gamma   90.00
#
_symmetry.space_group_name_H-M   'P 1'
#
loop_
_entity.id
_entity.type
_entity.pdbx_description
1 polymer ?
#
loop_
_entity_poly.entity_id
_entity_poly.type
_entity_poly.pdbx_seq_one_letter_code
_entity_poly.pdbx_strand_id
1 'polypeptide(L)'
;MDAVVALAEKIAGTEKSFVKLMNDKVAELGLKNTHFVNATGLDAENHYSSSYDMAMMARELVRHEKILEFSSIYEDYLRKGTDRQFWLVNTNKLIKTYQGADGLKTGMTDNAGYCMAVTAKRNNMRLLAIVLGEKEGKVRNKETAELLDYGFNLYEVTTIKQKGEELGTISLDKANLEKVKIVANQDVTVLKKQSEKKKEYKSNVVLNTLKLPIYKGDVIGKLIVKDDLGNMIEEVKITVSEDLKKDNYFNIFMKILKGMITGDLF
;
A
#
# COMPACT_ATOMS: atom_id res chain seq x y z
N MET A 1 10.50 22.68 12.55
CA MET A 1 11.56 22.30 11.56
C MET A 1 12.67 21.51 12.22
N ASP A 2 13.09 21.84 13.43
CA ASP A 2 14.17 21.16 14.18
C ASP A 2 14.00 19.64 14.29
N ALA A 3 12.76 19.16 14.50
CA ALA A 3 12.49 17.74 14.59
C ALA A 3 12.81 16.97 13.28
N VAL A 4 12.61 17.59 12.11
CA VAL A 4 12.94 16.97 10.81
C VAL A 4 14.45 16.89 10.64
N VAL A 5 15.18 17.97 10.98
CA VAL A 5 16.65 17.98 10.92
C VAL A 5 17.21 16.95 11.87
N ALA A 6 16.72 16.90 13.13
CA ALA A 6 17.17 15.91 14.12
C ALA A 6 16.93 14.46 13.65
N LEU A 7 15.80 14.18 12.98
CA LEU A 7 15.54 12.87 12.38
C LEU A 7 16.48 12.58 11.20
N ALA A 8 16.71 13.57 10.34
CA ALA A 8 17.64 13.45 9.21
C ALA A 8 19.06 13.13 9.68
N GLU A 9 19.55 13.84 10.70
CA GLU A 9 20.85 13.59 11.31
C GLU A 9 20.92 12.23 12.01
N LYS A 10 19.84 11.83 12.70
CA LYS A 10 19.78 10.51 13.35
C LYS A 10 19.86 9.36 12.34
N ILE A 11 19.27 9.53 11.15
CA ILE A 11 19.22 8.50 10.12
C ILE A 11 20.53 8.46 9.29
N ALA A 12 21.06 9.61 8.91
CA ALA A 12 22.14 9.71 7.93
C ALA A 12 23.42 10.38 8.47
N GLY A 13 23.47 10.71 9.76
CA GLY A 13 24.61 11.37 10.39
C GLY A 13 24.65 12.89 10.20
N THR A 14 24.22 13.39 9.03
CA THR A 14 24.10 14.83 8.72
C THR A 14 22.87 15.08 7.83
N GLU A 15 22.30 16.29 7.90
CA GLU A 15 21.22 16.70 6.98
C GLU A 15 21.66 16.55 5.51
N LYS A 16 22.89 16.94 5.17
CA LYS A 16 23.42 16.81 3.81
C LYS A 16 23.40 15.37 3.31
N SER A 17 23.81 14.41 4.16
CA SER A 17 23.75 12.98 3.83
C SER A 17 22.32 12.49 3.68
N PHE A 18 21.38 13.00 4.48
CA PHE A 18 19.97 12.68 4.37
C PHE A 18 19.36 13.22 3.08
N VAL A 19 19.67 14.45 2.69
CA VAL A 19 19.25 15.05 1.42
C VAL A 19 19.75 14.22 0.22
N LYS A 20 20.97 13.67 0.33
CA LYS A 20 21.45 12.73 -0.68
C LYS A 20 20.56 11.49 -0.77
N LEU A 21 20.18 10.89 0.36
CA LEU A 21 19.24 9.76 0.38
C LEU A 21 17.88 10.12 -0.21
N MET A 22 17.37 11.35 0.05
CA MET A 22 16.12 11.83 -0.56
C MET A 22 16.23 11.86 -2.09
N ASN A 23 17.32 12.41 -2.63
CA ASN A 23 17.54 12.46 -4.08
C ASN A 23 17.84 11.08 -4.70
N ASP A 24 18.53 10.20 -3.98
CA ASP A 24 18.72 8.80 -4.39
C ASP A 24 17.34 8.10 -4.52
N LYS A 25 16.40 8.36 -3.59
CA LYS A 25 15.03 7.84 -3.66
C LYS A 25 14.22 8.43 -4.81
N VAL A 26 14.38 9.72 -5.11
CA VAL A 26 13.80 10.35 -6.30
C VAL A 26 14.24 9.62 -7.57
N ALA A 27 15.54 9.33 -7.68
CA ALA A 27 16.10 8.61 -8.82
C ALA A 27 15.59 7.14 -8.89
N GLU A 28 15.54 6.45 -7.74
CA GLU A 28 14.98 5.07 -7.63
C GLU A 28 13.53 5.01 -8.12
N LEU A 29 12.73 6.02 -7.78
CA LEU A 29 11.34 6.13 -8.20
C LEU A 29 11.16 6.62 -9.65
N GLY A 30 12.27 6.96 -10.33
CA GLY A 30 12.26 7.45 -11.72
C GLY A 30 11.65 8.84 -11.90
N LEU A 31 11.66 9.67 -10.86
CA LEU A 31 11.07 11.00 -10.86
C LEU A 31 12.04 12.00 -11.52
N LYS A 32 11.51 12.82 -12.43
CA LYS A 32 12.34 13.69 -13.28
C LYS A 32 12.23 15.17 -12.95
N ASN A 33 11.22 15.57 -12.17
CA ASN A 33 10.90 16.97 -11.89
C ASN A 33 10.98 17.24 -10.37
N THR A 34 11.93 16.59 -9.70
CA THR A 34 12.13 16.77 -8.25
C THR A 34 13.62 16.81 -7.93
N HIS A 35 14.02 17.82 -7.15
CA HIS A 35 15.34 17.90 -6.56
C HIS A 35 15.24 18.52 -5.16
N PHE A 36 15.81 17.87 -4.18
CA PHE A 36 15.86 18.29 -2.78
C PHE A 36 17.21 18.90 -2.44
N VAL A 37 17.19 20.03 -1.72
CA VAL A 37 18.38 20.73 -1.23
C VAL A 37 18.44 20.73 0.29
N ASN A 38 17.28 20.62 0.95
CA ASN A 38 17.16 20.49 2.41
C ASN A 38 16.07 19.49 2.78
N ALA A 39 16.05 19.04 4.04
CA ALA A 39 15.06 18.11 4.56
C ALA A 39 13.77 18.80 5.01
N THR A 40 13.79 20.13 5.18
CA THR A 40 12.70 20.88 5.80
C THR A 40 11.65 21.36 4.82
N GLY A 41 11.99 21.49 3.54
CA GLY A 41 11.12 22.04 2.50
C GLY A 41 11.10 23.57 2.48
N LEU A 42 12.11 24.22 3.07
CA LEU A 42 12.29 25.67 2.95
C LEU A 42 12.78 26.05 1.57
N ASP A 43 12.40 27.26 1.13
CA ASP A 43 12.84 27.81 -0.15
C ASP A 43 14.37 27.82 -0.24
N ALA A 44 14.88 27.26 -1.31
CA ALA A 44 16.28 27.26 -1.66
C ALA A 44 16.45 27.17 -3.17
N GLU A 45 17.55 27.68 -3.68
CA GLU A 45 17.89 27.55 -5.11
C GLU A 45 17.93 26.04 -5.49
N ASN A 46 17.32 25.70 -6.62
CA ASN A 46 17.20 24.32 -7.10
C ASN A 46 16.43 23.34 -6.18
N HIS A 47 15.61 23.85 -5.25
CA HIS A 47 14.69 23.01 -4.45
C HIS A 47 13.30 23.03 -5.08
N TYR A 48 12.93 21.97 -5.80
CA TYR A 48 11.66 21.91 -6.54
C TYR A 48 11.07 20.52 -6.61
N SER A 49 9.79 20.46 -6.90
CA SER A 49 9.06 19.26 -7.23
C SER A 49 7.87 19.56 -8.14
N SER A 50 7.20 18.53 -8.64
CA SER A 50 5.94 18.62 -9.38
C SER A 50 4.83 17.89 -8.64
N SER A 51 3.55 18.21 -8.96
CA SER A 51 2.41 17.50 -8.38
C SER A 51 2.42 16.01 -8.72
N TYR A 52 2.88 15.64 -9.92
CA TYR A 52 3.02 14.24 -10.30
C TYR A 52 4.08 13.52 -9.46
N ASP A 53 5.27 14.08 -9.33
CA ASP A 53 6.36 13.47 -8.56
C ASP A 53 6.00 13.38 -7.07
N MET A 54 5.35 14.41 -6.52
CA MET A 54 4.83 14.39 -5.16
C MET A 54 3.77 13.31 -4.97
N ALA A 55 2.90 13.07 -5.97
CA ALA A 55 1.93 11.98 -5.92
C ALA A 55 2.60 10.61 -5.92
N MET A 56 3.67 10.43 -6.71
CA MET A 56 4.43 9.17 -6.72
C MET A 56 5.14 8.91 -5.40
N MET A 57 5.77 9.93 -4.82
CA MET A 57 6.39 9.83 -3.48
C MET A 57 5.35 9.55 -2.40
N ALA A 58 4.20 10.24 -2.42
CA ALA A 58 3.10 10.00 -1.50
C ALA A 58 2.52 8.57 -1.65
N ARG A 59 2.40 8.06 -2.89
CA ARG A 59 1.98 6.70 -3.18
C ARG A 59 2.95 5.66 -2.60
N GLU A 60 4.24 5.91 -2.71
CA GLU A 60 5.25 5.03 -2.08
C GLU A 60 5.17 5.09 -0.56
N LEU A 61 5.01 6.29 0.01
CA LEU A 61 4.91 6.47 1.46
C LEU A 61 3.71 5.74 2.08
N VAL A 62 2.54 5.77 1.46
CA VAL A 62 1.34 5.11 2.01
C VAL A 62 1.38 3.58 1.93
N ARG A 63 2.32 2.99 1.22
CA ARG A 63 2.59 1.54 1.30
C ARG A 63 3.15 1.13 2.67
N HIS A 64 3.75 2.08 3.37
CA HIS A 64 4.16 1.92 4.76
C HIS A 64 3.02 2.38 5.69
N GLU A 65 2.00 1.55 5.86
CA GLU A 65 0.74 1.91 6.54
C GLU A 65 0.94 2.54 7.92
N LYS A 66 2.03 2.23 8.59
CA LYS A 66 2.39 2.81 9.89
C LYS A 66 2.43 4.36 9.88
N ILE A 67 2.72 4.99 8.74
CA ILE A 67 2.72 6.47 8.66
C ILE A 67 1.30 7.03 8.88
N LEU A 68 0.27 6.28 8.50
CA LEU A 68 -1.11 6.71 8.62
C LEU A 68 -1.58 6.73 10.09
N GLU A 69 -1.00 5.90 10.96
CA GLU A 69 -1.25 5.93 12.39
C GLU A 69 -0.90 7.30 13.00
N PHE A 70 0.15 7.94 12.48
CA PHE A 70 0.60 9.26 12.94
C PHE A 70 -0.06 10.41 12.18
N SER A 71 -0.16 10.31 10.84
CA SER A 71 -0.67 11.39 10.01
C SER A 71 -2.17 11.61 10.16
N SER A 72 -2.92 10.61 10.61
CA SER A 72 -4.36 10.70 10.90
C SER A 72 -4.69 11.36 12.24
N ILE A 73 -3.72 11.57 13.11
CA ILE A 73 -3.94 12.24 14.40
C ILE A 73 -4.24 13.72 14.14
N TYR A 74 -5.43 14.19 14.55
CA TYR A 74 -5.80 15.59 14.41
C TYR A 74 -5.17 16.48 15.48
N GLU A 75 -5.16 16.03 16.73
CA GLU A 75 -4.56 16.74 17.86
C GLU A 75 -3.98 15.78 18.90
N ASP A 76 -2.92 16.23 19.55
CA ASP A 76 -2.26 15.50 20.63
C ASP A 76 -1.54 16.49 21.56
N TYR A 77 -1.03 16.00 22.67
CA TYR A 77 -0.31 16.81 23.66
C TYR A 77 1.10 16.29 23.87
N LEU A 78 2.08 17.15 23.65
CA LEU A 78 3.44 16.88 24.06
C LEU A 78 3.55 17.09 25.59
N ARG A 79 4.23 16.20 26.29
CA ARG A 79 4.41 16.21 27.75
C ARG A 79 3.08 16.30 28.51
N LYS A 80 2.14 15.49 28.11
CA LYS A 80 0.80 15.42 28.70
C LYS A 80 0.86 15.21 30.22
N GLY A 81 0.06 15.99 30.95
CA GLY A 81 -0.01 15.91 32.42
C GLY A 81 1.12 16.60 33.16
N THR A 82 1.96 17.40 32.54
CA THR A 82 3.00 18.22 33.15
C THR A 82 2.71 19.72 32.99
N ASP A 83 3.39 20.56 33.78
CA ASP A 83 3.38 22.02 33.68
C ASP A 83 3.92 22.56 32.32
N ARG A 84 4.59 21.69 31.57
CA ARG A 84 5.12 21.98 30.23
C ARG A 84 4.32 21.31 29.10
N GLN A 85 3.07 20.98 29.37
CA GLN A 85 2.18 20.42 28.35
C GLN A 85 2.01 21.39 27.20
N PHE A 86 2.16 20.90 25.98
CA PHE A 86 1.97 21.69 24.75
C PHE A 86 0.99 21.01 23.81
N TRP A 87 -0.05 21.74 23.41
CA TRP A 87 -1.07 21.25 22.51
C TRP A 87 -0.59 21.31 21.06
N LEU A 88 -0.64 20.18 20.38
CA LEU A 88 -0.28 20.00 18.98
C LEU A 88 -1.55 19.81 18.16
N VAL A 89 -1.71 20.56 17.08
CA VAL A 89 -2.84 20.45 16.16
C VAL A 89 -2.33 20.22 14.74
N ASN A 90 -2.88 19.22 14.06
CA ASN A 90 -2.54 18.93 12.68
C ASN A 90 -2.93 20.12 11.78
N THR A 91 -2.00 20.55 10.97
CA THR A 91 -2.23 21.60 9.98
C THR A 91 -3.09 21.16 8.81
N ASN A 92 -3.20 19.83 8.59
CA ASN A 92 -4.15 19.26 7.65
C ASN A 92 -5.56 19.21 8.27
N LYS A 93 -6.37 20.23 8.01
CA LYS A 93 -7.73 20.32 8.54
C LYS A 93 -8.68 19.27 7.96
N LEU A 94 -8.36 18.69 6.80
CA LEU A 94 -9.18 17.66 6.17
C LEU A 94 -9.22 16.36 7.00
N ILE A 95 -8.24 16.09 7.85
CA ILE A 95 -8.30 14.99 8.82
C ILE A 95 -9.58 15.03 9.67
N LYS A 96 -10.05 16.22 10.03
CA LYS A 96 -11.27 16.40 10.83
C LYS A 96 -12.51 16.58 9.98
N THR A 97 -12.39 17.20 8.80
CA THR A 97 -13.53 17.71 8.04
C THR A 97 -13.88 16.90 6.79
N TYR A 98 -13.00 16.01 6.35
CA TYR A 98 -13.22 15.21 5.16
C TYR A 98 -13.25 13.71 5.50
N GLN A 99 -14.36 13.06 5.18
CA GLN A 99 -14.57 11.65 5.51
C GLN A 99 -13.49 10.75 4.87
N GLY A 100 -12.81 9.98 5.71
CA GLY A 100 -11.79 9.02 5.29
C GLY A 100 -10.40 9.62 5.11
N ALA A 101 -10.20 10.93 5.31
CA ALA A 101 -8.86 11.52 5.27
C ALA A 101 -8.00 11.03 6.45
N ASP A 102 -6.81 10.52 6.16
CA ASP A 102 -5.89 9.94 7.15
C ASP A 102 -4.41 10.35 6.96
N GLY A 103 -4.15 11.33 6.13
CA GLY A 103 -2.79 11.88 5.88
C GLY A 103 -2.82 12.97 4.82
N LEU A 104 -1.69 13.53 4.37
CA LEU A 104 -0.33 13.26 4.80
C LEU A 104 0.34 14.53 5.34
N LYS A 105 0.57 15.53 4.46
CA LYS A 105 1.39 16.70 4.79
C LYS A 105 0.91 17.96 4.09
N THR A 106 0.95 19.07 4.83
CA THR A 106 0.78 20.42 4.30
C THR A 106 2.13 21.15 4.24
N GLY A 107 2.27 22.07 3.33
CA GLY A 107 3.40 22.99 3.25
C GLY A 107 2.94 24.38 2.87
N MET A 108 3.74 25.39 3.22
CA MET A 108 3.58 26.75 2.76
C MET A 108 4.93 27.46 2.84
N THR A 109 5.33 28.09 1.76
CA THR A 109 6.42 29.05 1.69
C THR A 109 5.97 30.21 0.81
N ASP A 110 6.71 31.32 0.82
CA ASP A 110 6.36 32.48 0.01
C ASP A 110 6.45 32.17 -1.49
N ASN A 111 7.39 31.32 -1.90
CA ASN A 111 7.56 30.93 -3.31
C ASN A 111 6.60 29.80 -3.73
N ALA A 112 6.39 28.81 -2.88
CA ALA A 112 5.57 27.65 -3.23
C ALA A 112 4.07 27.87 -3.04
N GLY A 113 3.65 28.89 -2.29
CA GLY A 113 2.26 29.07 -1.88
C GLY A 113 1.77 27.95 -0.94
N TYR A 114 0.48 27.82 -0.80
CA TYR A 114 -0.13 26.77 0.03
C TYR A 114 -0.18 25.45 -0.71
N CYS A 115 0.50 24.45 -0.18
CA CYS A 115 0.62 23.11 -0.75
C CYS A 115 0.03 22.04 0.16
N MET A 116 -0.44 20.95 -0.42
CA MET A 116 -0.99 19.82 0.34
C MET A 116 -0.87 18.52 -0.44
N ALA A 117 -0.43 17.48 0.25
CA ALA A 117 -0.59 16.08 -0.13
C ALA A 117 -1.57 15.44 0.85
N VAL A 118 -2.68 14.92 0.37
CA VAL A 118 -3.72 14.27 1.20
C VAL A 118 -3.98 12.86 0.68
N THR A 119 -4.20 11.94 1.60
CA THR A 119 -4.77 10.62 1.31
C THR A 119 -6.09 10.46 2.04
N ALA A 120 -7.03 9.80 1.38
CA ALA A 120 -8.31 9.41 1.96
C ALA A 120 -8.69 8.01 1.52
N LYS A 121 -9.29 7.23 2.44
CA LYS A 121 -9.79 5.87 2.16
C LYS A 121 -11.28 5.80 2.43
N ARG A 122 -12.05 5.38 1.43
CA ARG A 122 -13.48 5.06 1.55
C ARG A 122 -13.69 3.67 0.99
N ASN A 123 -14.37 2.81 1.75
CA ASN A 123 -14.49 1.38 1.40
C ASN A 123 -13.08 0.78 1.15
N ASN A 124 -12.89 0.09 0.05
CA ASN A 124 -11.58 -0.47 -0.33
C ASN A 124 -10.77 0.43 -1.29
N MET A 125 -11.22 1.66 -1.54
CA MET A 125 -10.53 2.61 -2.42
C MET A 125 -9.78 3.67 -1.61
N ARG A 126 -8.48 3.81 -1.89
CA ARG A 126 -7.63 4.89 -1.37
C ARG A 126 -7.29 5.83 -2.51
N LEU A 127 -7.49 7.11 -2.29
CA LEU A 127 -7.08 8.17 -3.20
C LEU A 127 -5.96 9.02 -2.58
N LEU A 128 -5.17 9.59 -3.45
CA LEU A 128 -4.18 10.63 -3.16
C LEU A 128 -4.51 11.87 -3.98
N ALA A 129 -4.54 13.02 -3.33
CA ALA A 129 -4.70 14.32 -3.97
C ALA A 129 -3.51 15.21 -3.63
N ILE A 130 -2.94 15.83 -4.65
CA ILE A 130 -1.81 16.76 -4.52
C ILE A 130 -2.25 18.12 -5.10
N VAL A 131 -2.23 19.12 -4.26
CA VAL A 131 -2.51 20.53 -4.64
C VAL A 131 -1.31 21.35 -4.26
N LEU A 132 -0.75 22.09 -5.21
CA LEU A 132 0.42 22.95 -5.05
C LEU A 132 0.13 24.35 -5.53
N GLY A 133 0.71 25.35 -4.86
CA GLY A 133 0.75 26.73 -5.36
C GLY A 133 -0.49 27.57 -5.08
N GLU A 134 -1.37 27.16 -4.15
CA GLU A 134 -2.55 27.95 -3.84
C GLU A 134 -2.21 29.24 -3.08
N LYS A 135 -3.02 30.29 -3.33
CA LYS A 135 -2.84 31.58 -2.68
C LYS A 135 -3.32 31.59 -1.23
N GLU A 136 -4.28 30.74 -0.90
CA GLU A 136 -4.91 30.67 0.41
C GLU A 136 -5.08 29.24 0.89
N GLY A 137 -4.88 29.00 2.17
CA GLY A 137 -5.06 27.69 2.78
C GLY A 137 -6.51 27.17 2.72
N LYS A 138 -7.51 28.08 2.68
CA LYS A 138 -8.93 27.71 2.53
C LYS A 138 -9.21 27.20 1.11
N VAL A 139 -8.68 27.86 0.10
CA VAL A 139 -8.80 27.46 -1.31
C VAL A 139 -8.14 26.11 -1.51
N ARG A 140 -6.89 25.93 -1.08
CA ARG A 140 -6.19 24.66 -1.11
C ARG A 140 -7.02 23.52 -0.49
N ASN A 141 -7.59 23.73 0.70
CA ASN A 141 -8.40 22.69 1.36
C ASN A 141 -9.66 22.33 0.56
N LYS A 142 -10.35 23.35 0.02
CA LYS A 142 -11.55 23.18 -0.79
C LYS A 142 -11.23 22.40 -2.07
N GLU A 143 -10.26 22.82 -2.82
CA GLU A 143 -9.87 22.16 -4.08
C GLU A 143 -9.37 20.74 -3.87
N THR A 144 -8.63 20.51 -2.76
CA THR A 144 -8.21 19.16 -2.41
C THR A 144 -9.43 18.25 -2.12
N ALA A 145 -10.44 18.77 -1.41
CA ALA A 145 -11.67 18.01 -1.13
C ALA A 145 -12.44 17.73 -2.43
N GLU A 146 -12.61 18.73 -3.30
CA GLU A 146 -13.27 18.57 -4.60
C GLU A 146 -12.54 17.57 -5.51
N LEU A 147 -11.20 17.57 -5.51
CA LEU A 147 -10.40 16.60 -6.25
C LEU A 147 -10.59 15.16 -5.73
N LEU A 148 -10.65 14.98 -4.42
CA LEU A 148 -10.96 13.68 -3.80
C LEU A 148 -12.38 13.24 -4.13
N ASP A 149 -13.37 14.14 -4.02
CA ASP A 149 -14.76 13.85 -4.36
C ASP A 149 -14.91 13.48 -5.84
N TYR A 150 -14.23 14.17 -6.74
CA TYR A 150 -14.17 13.81 -8.15
C TYR A 150 -13.70 12.36 -8.33
N GLY A 151 -12.61 11.98 -7.68
CA GLY A 151 -12.08 10.62 -7.77
C GLY A 151 -13.04 9.57 -7.18
N PHE A 152 -13.59 9.82 -5.98
CA PHE A 152 -14.54 8.89 -5.33
C PHE A 152 -15.89 8.79 -6.08
N ASN A 153 -16.32 9.83 -6.77
CA ASN A 153 -17.54 9.80 -7.57
C ASN A 153 -17.34 9.17 -8.96
N LEU A 154 -16.10 9.24 -9.49
CA LEU A 154 -15.82 8.71 -10.81
C LEU A 154 -15.47 7.22 -10.79
N TYR A 155 -14.82 6.76 -9.73
CA TYR A 155 -14.30 5.41 -9.63
C TYR A 155 -14.87 4.64 -8.46
N GLU A 156 -14.90 3.33 -8.61
CA GLU A 156 -15.19 2.39 -7.52
C GLU A 156 -14.25 1.19 -7.58
N VAL A 157 -14.04 0.55 -6.43
CA VAL A 157 -13.27 -0.68 -6.31
C VAL A 157 -14.23 -1.85 -6.11
N THR A 158 -14.16 -2.84 -6.98
CA THR A 158 -14.89 -4.09 -6.84
C THR A 158 -13.95 -5.17 -6.32
N THR A 159 -14.29 -5.81 -5.20
CA THR A 159 -13.56 -6.96 -4.68
C THR A 159 -14.01 -8.22 -5.42
N ILE A 160 -13.07 -8.88 -6.09
CA ILE A 160 -13.28 -10.12 -6.84
C ILE A 160 -13.09 -11.33 -5.92
N LYS A 161 -12.05 -11.29 -5.06
CA LYS A 161 -11.73 -12.28 -4.05
C LYS A 161 -11.25 -11.60 -2.78
N GLN A 162 -11.61 -12.14 -1.63
CA GLN A 162 -11.13 -11.63 -0.34
C GLN A 162 -9.81 -12.30 0.06
N LYS A 163 -9.02 -11.61 0.86
CA LYS A 163 -7.84 -12.20 1.51
C LYS A 163 -8.24 -13.46 2.29
N GLY A 164 -7.52 -14.56 2.08
CA GLY A 164 -7.79 -15.86 2.71
C GLY A 164 -8.91 -16.66 2.03
N GLU A 165 -9.58 -16.13 1.01
CA GLU A 165 -10.60 -16.88 0.25
C GLU A 165 -9.95 -18.04 -0.49
N GLU A 166 -10.62 -19.20 -0.46
CA GLU A 166 -10.16 -20.41 -1.12
C GLU A 166 -10.24 -20.27 -2.65
N LEU A 167 -9.11 -20.54 -3.30
CA LEU A 167 -8.95 -20.47 -4.75
C LEU A 167 -8.85 -21.86 -5.40
N GLY A 168 -8.74 -22.90 -4.58
CA GLY A 168 -8.55 -24.27 -4.98
C GLY A 168 -7.71 -25.02 -3.95
N THR A 169 -7.32 -26.24 -4.29
CA THR A 169 -6.46 -27.09 -3.43
C THR A 169 -5.27 -27.62 -4.22
N ILE A 170 -4.18 -27.89 -3.50
CA ILE A 170 -3.02 -28.62 -4.04
C ILE A 170 -2.75 -29.85 -3.21
N SER A 171 -2.21 -30.88 -3.88
CA SER A 171 -1.62 -32.07 -3.27
C SER A 171 -0.16 -32.14 -3.66
N LEU A 172 0.70 -32.50 -2.74
CA LEU A 172 2.13 -32.73 -3.02
C LEU A 172 2.51 -34.11 -2.48
N ASP A 173 3.21 -34.86 -3.29
CA ASP A 173 3.73 -36.16 -2.90
C ASP A 173 4.61 -36.04 -1.66
N LYS A 174 4.48 -37.00 -0.75
CA LYS A 174 5.26 -37.05 0.51
C LYS A 174 4.98 -35.88 1.48
N ALA A 175 3.92 -35.12 1.28
CA ALA A 175 3.49 -34.12 2.25
C ALA A 175 2.72 -34.75 3.41
N ASN A 176 2.79 -34.09 4.57
CA ASN A 176 2.07 -34.49 5.79
C ASN A 176 0.54 -34.33 5.65
N LEU A 177 0.06 -33.48 4.76
CA LEU A 177 -1.35 -33.30 4.43
C LEU A 177 -1.62 -33.79 3.00
N GLU A 178 -2.74 -34.51 2.81
CA GLU A 178 -3.15 -34.97 1.49
C GLU A 178 -3.53 -33.82 0.56
N LYS A 179 -4.22 -32.83 1.10
CA LYS A 179 -4.64 -31.61 0.38
C LYS A 179 -4.49 -30.41 1.28
N VAL A 180 -4.07 -29.29 0.71
CA VAL A 180 -4.07 -27.98 1.37
C VAL A 180 -4.74 -26.95 0.47
N LYS A 181 -5.44 -26.01 1.08
CA LYS A 181 -6.11 -24.93 0.35
C LYS A 181 -5.10 -23.90 -0.14
N ILE A 182 -5.28 -23.45 -1.36
CA ILE A 182 -4.64 -22.26 -1.92
C ILE A 182 -5.52 -21.08 -1.56
N VAL A 183 -4.94 -20.00 -1.05
CA VAL A 183 -5.67 -18.80 -0.64
C VAL A 183 -5.04 -17.54 -1.20
N ALA A 184 -5.85 -16.50 -1.43
CA ALA A 184 -5.36 -15.18 -1.79
C ALA A 184 -4.60 -14.56 -0.60
N ASN A 185 -3.40 -14.01 -0.86
CA ASN A 185 -2.57 -13.38 0.17
C ASN A 185 -3.08 -11.98 0.56
N GLN A 186 -3.88 -11.37 -0.28
CA GLN A 186 -4.51 -10.07 -0.09
C GLN A 186 -5.86 -10.02 -0.82
N ASP A 187 -6.64 -8.97 -0.58
CA ASP A 187 -7.86 -8.74 -1.37
C ASP A 187 -7.48 -8.56 -2.84
N VAL A 188 -8.24 -9.20 -3.71
CA VAL A 188 -8.14 -9.10 -5.16
C VAL A 188 -9.18 -8.09 -5.62
N THR A 189 -8.76 -6.91 -6.00
CA THR A 189 -9.65 -5.80 -6.29
C THR A 189 -9.43 -5.26 -7.70
N VAL A 190 -10.49 -4.77 -8.31
CA VAL A 190 -10.44 -4.13 -9.62
C VAL A 190 -11.02 -2.73 -9.51
N LEU A 191 -10.23 -1.75 -9.98
CA LEU A 191 -10.68 -0.37 -10.13
C LEU A 191 -11.46 -0.22 -11.43
N LYS A 192 -12.66 0.33 -11.38
CA LYS A 192 -13.46 0.65 -12.56
C LYS A 192 -14.16 2.00 -12.41
N LYS A 193 -14.56 2.60 -13.54
CA LYS A 193 -15.45 3.76 -13.48
C LYS A 193 -16.86 3.34 -13.09
N GLN A 194 -17.53 4.14 -12.26
CA GLN A 194 -18.90 3.86 -11.83
C GLN A 194 -19.88 3.82 -13.01
N SER A 195 -19.61 4.59 -14.08
CA SER A 195 -20.40 4.60 -15.32
C SER A 195 -20.20 3.35 -16.21
N GLU A 196 -19.17 2.53 -15.94
CA GLU A 196 -18.94 1.31 -16.73
C GLU A 196 -19.94 0.22 -16.36
N LYS A 197 -20.47 -0.45 -17.36
CA LYS A 197 -21.31 -1.63 -17.14
C LYS A 197 -20.57 -2.68 -16.34
N LYS A 198 -21.29 -3.46 -15.54
CA LYS A 198 -20.73 -4.57 -14.78
C LYS A 198 -20.01 -5.52 -15.75
N LYS A 199 -18.69 -5.61 -15.62
CA LYS A 199 -17.85 -6.54 -16.37
C LYS A 199 -17.74 -7.86 -15.61
N GLU A 200 -17.68 -8.94 -16.35
CA GLU A 200 -17.31 -10.23 -15.77
C GLU A 200 -15.79 -10.34 -15.72
N TYR A 201 -15.27 -10.84 -14.63
CA TYR A 201 -13.85 -11.06 -14.45
C TYR A 201 -13.59 -12.55 -14.27
N LYS A 202 -12.64 -13.09 -15.06
CA LYS A 202 -12.17 -14.46 -14.93
C LYS A 202 -10.87 -14.48 -14.16
N SER A 203 -10.74 -15.41 -13.21
CA SER A 203 -9.51 -15.56 -12.44
C SER A 203 -8.89 -16.94 -12.67
N ASN A 204 -7.58 -16.97 -12.89
CA ASN A 204 -6.81 -18.19 -13.10
C ASN A 204 -5.66 -18.27 -12.12
N VAL A 205 -5.50 -19.43 -11.45
CA VAL A 205 -4.36 -19.73 -10.58
C VAL A 205 -3.20 -20.23 -11.42
N VAL A 206 -2.02 -19.63 -11.25
CA VAL A 206 -0.77 -20.08 -11.85
C VAL A 206 0.21 -20.41 -10.72
N LEU A 207 0.59 -21.67 -10.61
CA LEU A 207 1.49 -22.15 -9.59
C LEU A 207 2.95 -22.12 -10.06
N ASN A 208 3.85 -21.84 -9.12
CA ASN A 208 5.28 -22.03 -9.31
C ASN A 208 5.63 -23.54 -9.20
N THR A 209 6.87 -23.91 -9.49
CA THR A 209 7.39 -25.23 -9.14
C THR A 209 7.51 -25.33 -7.62
N LEU A 210 6.72 -26.23 -7.02
CA LEU A 210 6.62 -26.36 -5.57
C LEU A 210 7.58 -27.44 -5.04
N LYS A 211 8.21 -27.18 -3.90
CA LYS A 211 9.07 -28.11 -3.15
C LYS A 211 8.79 -27.99 -1.67
N LEU A 212 8.68 -29.14 -1.00
CA LEU A 212 8.52 -29.21 0.45
C LEU A 212 9.82 -28.87 1.19
N PRO A 213 9.77 -28.18 2.34
CA PRO A 213 8.57 -27.68 3.00
C PRO A 213 8.03 -26.39 2.40
N ILE A 214 6.73 -26.12 2.55
CA ILE A 214 6.06 -24.86 2.20
C ILE A 214 5.36 -24.38 3.46
N TYR A 215 5.60 -23.15 3.87
CA TYR A 215 4.99 -22.57 5.06
C TYR A 215 3.85 -21.65 4.69
N LYS A 216 2.89 -21.51 5.61
CA LYS A 216 1.83 -20.52 5.49
C LYS A 216 2.44 -19.12 5.31
N GLY A 217 2.05 -18.43 4.23
CA GLY A 217 2.61 -17.13 3.84
C GLY A 217 3.65 -17.19 2.72
N ASP A 218 4.24 -18.38 2.46
CA ASP A 218 5.12 -18.54 1.30
C ASP A 218 4.35 -18.32 0.01
N VAL A 219 4.98 -17.61 -0.92
CA VAL A 219 4.39 -17.33 -2.24
C VAL A 219 4.54 -18.58 -3.12
N ILE A 220 3.43 -19.28 -3.36
CA ILE A 220 3.38 -20.52 -4.16
C ILE A 220 2.99 -20.28 -5.62
N GLY A 221 2.64 -19.06 -5.98
CA GLY A 221 2.22 -18.69 -7.32
C GLY A 221 1.47 -17.37 -7.33
N LYS A 222 0.62 -17.21 -8.32
CA LYS A 222 -0.16 -16.00 -8.54
C LYS A 222 -1.58 -16.30 -9.03
N LEU A 223 -2.52 -15.46 -8.63
CA LEU A 223 -3.84 -15.36 -9.21
C LEU A 223 -3.83 -14.26 -10.26
N ILE A 224 -4.20 -14.57 -11.48
CA ILE A 224 -4.31 -13.61 -12.58
C ILE A 224 -5.80 -13.36 -12.82
N VAL A 225 -6.20 -12.09 -12.73
CA VAL A 225 -7.55 -11.63 -13.08
C VAL A 225 -7.54 -11.01 -14.47
N LYS A 226 -8.46 -11.46 -15.31
CA LYS A 226 -8.63 -10.96 -16.68
C LYS A 226 -10.04 -10.44 -16.88
N ASP A 227 -10.19 -9.45 -17.78
CA ASP A 227 -11.48 -9.00 -18.26
C ASP A 227 -12.09 -9.98 -19.28
N ASP A 228 -13.28 -9.66 -19.77
CA ASP A 228 -14.01 -10.41 -20.79
C ASP A 228 -13.29 -10.47 -22.16
N LEU A 229 -12.39 -9.52 -22.42
CA LEU A 229 -11.54 -9.48 -23.61
C LEU A 229 -10.22 -10.27 -23.44
N GLY A 230 -9.95 -10.79 -22.23
CA GLY A 230 -8.74 -11.55 -21.94
C GLY A 230 -7.54 -10.69 -21.51
N ASN A 231 -7.71 -9.36 -21.36
CA ASN A 231 -6.65 -8.49 -20.89
C ASN A 231 -6.40 -8.74 -19.39
N MET A 232 -5.14 -8.79 -19.00
CA MET A 232 -4.75 -8.90 -17.57
C MET A 232 -5.05 -7.58 -16.87
N ILE A 233 -5.87 -7.64 -15.83
CA ILE A 233 -6.30 -6.49 -15.03
C ILE A 233 -5.54 -6.43 -13.71
N GLU A 234 -5.35 -7.58 -13.05
CA GLU A 234 -4.72 -7.64 -11.74
C GLU A 234 -3.93 -8.95 -11.59
N GLU A 235 -2.86 -8.91 -10.83
CA GLU A 235 -2.05 -10.06 -10.46
C GLU A 235 -1.76 -10.03 -8.96
N VAL A 236 -2.18 -11.08 -8.24
CA VAL A 236 -2.04 -11.16 -6.79
C VAL A 236 -1.30 -12.43 -6.40
N LYS A 237 -0.37 -12.32 -5.45
CA LYS A 237 0.34 -13.47 -4.88
C LYS A 237 -0.62 -14.36 -4.12
N ILE A 238 -0.39 -15.68 -4.22
CA ILE A 238 -1.16 -16.70 -3.51
C ILE A 238 -0.25 -17.52 -2.59
N THR A 239 -0.84 -18.05 -1.52
CA THR A 239 -0.16 -18.84 -0.50
C THR A 239 -1.00 -20.06 -0.12
N VAL A 240 -0.46 -20.90 0.75
CA VAL A 240 -1.20 -22.00 1.37
C VAL A 240 -1.86 -21.58 2.67
N SER A 241 -2.99 -22.22 3.02
CA SER A 241 -3.72 -21.95 4.28
C SER A 241 -2.99 -22.46 5.51
N GLU A 242 -2.16 -23.51 5.35
CA GLU A 242 -1.46 -24.24 6.40
C GLU A 242 -0.08 -24.69 5.92
N ASP A 243 0.80 -25.02 6.87
CA ASP A 243 2.13 -25.52 6.56
C ASP A 243 2.08 -26.92 5.92
N LEU A 244 2.77 -27.09 4.80
CA LEU A 244 3.04 -28.36 4.16
C LEU A 244 4.48 -28.79 4.46
N LYS A 245 4.65 -29.80 5.29
CA LYS A 245 5.95 -30.37 5.64
C LYS A 245 6.11 -31.74 5.01
N LYS A 246 7.35 -32.17 4.87
CA LYS A 246 7.63 -33.55 4.45
C LYS A 246 7.14 -34.49 5.53
N ASP A 247 6.37 -35.50 5.14
CA ASP A 247 5.89 -36.54 6.04
C ASP A 247 7.02 -37.50 6.45
N ASN A 248 6.85 -38.22 7.55
CA ASN A 248 7.81 -39.23 7.98
C ASN A 248 7.70 -40.50 7.10
N TYR A 249 8.77 -41.28 7.06
CA TYR A 249 8.83 -42.47 6.20
C TYR A 249 7.74 -43.50 6.51
N PHE A 250 7.36 -43.67 7.76
CA PHE A 250 6.32 -44.57 8.17
C PHE A 250 4.95 -44.18 7.64
N ASN A 251 4.59 -42.93 7.77
CA ASN A 251 3.34 -42.39 7.23
C ASN A 251 3.28 -42.49 5.70
N ILE A 252 4.38 -42.18 5.02
CA ILE A 252 4.49 -42.34 3.56
C ILE A 252 4.26 -43.77 3.16
N PHE A 253 4.92 -44.72 3.85
CA PHE A 253 4.74 -46.18 3.61
C PHE A 253 3.29 -46.60 3.80
N MET A 254 2.64 -46.20 4.90
CA MET A 254 1.24 -46.51 5.18
C MET A 254 0.27 -45.92 4.14
N LYS A 255 0.54 -44.69 3.63
CA LYS A 255 -0.25 -44.11 2.55
C LYS A 255 -0.13 -44.89 1.25
N ILE A 256 1.08 -45.32 0.89
CA ILE A 256 1.31 -46.18 -0.29
C ILE A 256 0.60 -47.51 -0.14
N LEU A 257 0.73 -48.16 1.01
CA LEU A 257 0.08 -49.43 1.28
C LEU A 257 -1.45 -49.34 1.18
N LYS A 258 -2.02 -48.28 1.75
CA LYS A 258 -3.46 -48.00 1.67
C LYS A 258 -3.90 -47.81 0.21
N GLY A 259 -3.17 -46.99 -0.58
CA GLY A 259 -3.47 -46.77 -1.98
C GLY A 259 -3.40 -48.06 -2.84
N MET A 260 -2.46 -48.97 -2.52
CA MET A 260 -2.41 -50.30 -3.16
C MET A 260 -3.64 -51.14 -2.87
N ILE A 261 -4.18 -51.04 -1.65
CA ILE A 261 -5.37 -51.83 -1.21
C ILE A 261 -6.65 -51.23 -1.79
N THR A 262 -6.75 -49.87 -1.86
CA THR A 262 -7.96 -49.19 -2.34
C THR A 262 -8.01 -49.00 -3.85
N GLY A 263 -6.91 -49.23 -4.57
CA GLY A 263 -6.81 -49.05 -6.02
C GLY A 263 -6.62 -47.59 -6.45
N ASP A 264 -6.32 -46.70 -5.52
CA ASP A 264 -6.19 -45.25 -5.77
C ASP A 264 -4.76 -44.82 -6.21
N LEU A 265 -3.91 -45.76 -6.62
CA LEU A 265 -2.50 -45.51 -6.99
C LEU A 265 -2.28 -45.32 -8.50
N PHE A 266 -3.34 -45.35 -9.34
CA PHE A 266 -3.25 -45.19 -10.80
C PHE A 266 -4.38 -44.35 -11.35
#